data_566bc44de567cb1d558a3f24ff2dd07f
#
_entry.id   566bc44de567cb1d558a3f24ff2dd07f
#
_cell.length_a   1.000
_cell.length_b   1.000
_cell.length_c   1.000
_cell.angle_alpha   90.00
_cell.angle_beta   90.00
_cell.angle_gamma   90.00
#
_symmetry.space_group_name_H-M   'P 1'
#
loop_
_entity.id
_entity.type
_entity.pdbx_description
1 polymer ?
#
loop_
_entity_poly.entity_id
_entity_poly.type
_entity_poly.pdbx_seq_one_letter_code
_entity_poly.pdbx_strand_id
1 'polypeptide(L)'
;NNIDYTYKGRNYIQMSTSDDPALSESDERAITVDVLLATSVENDAVINFELLDNADDILRLENGAVQIKAGEKTARFKVLSNRQSLLNNQRMITLKVKDYTDERMQPWNELKLTVRPNPTLPDLTEQQIEFVHGYMEKYRLNLNRFMGEVSCRVEVTFPADEVGVFSDTETRSFEGKSMITLSENATADRPILKMIDNPMGITSFLWEIYRKETVENEFWIFEGSKYVSMMEAIGYDMSKEVFSVVLDNLELLPDEGTFSFVGPTLNLWDEEIESLPFEYSFTAWERWKKMADEGGTILVQEGDNMVEASVSDLIEEGITLNPVCLVYSSIDEDNWENEPSDWIEPKGMFNEKTFSFQFPWDHVNSLGYTQIRVTYTLNE
;
A
#
# COMPACT_ATOMS: atom_id res chain seq x y z
N ASN A 1 46.53 15.04 18.36
CA ASN A 1 45.16 15.55 18.39
C ASN A 1 44.21 14.43 17.97
N ASN A 2 43.69 13.68 18.94
CA ASN A 2 42.60 12.77 18.70
C ASN A 2 41.31 13.62 18.53
N ILE A 3 40.87 13.78 17.32
CA ILE A 3 39.53 14.36 17.03
C ILE A 3 38.53 13.28 17.44
N ASP A 4 37.76 13.59 18.49
CA ASP A 4 36.65 12.74 18.89
C ASP A 4 35.50 12.90 17.89
N TYR A 5 35.29 11.89 17.05
CA TYR A 5 34.21 11.82 16.08
C TYR A 5 32.91 11.27 16.66
N THR A 6 32.76 11.20 17.98
CA THR A 6 31.55 10.70 18.62
C THR A 6 30.38 11.65 18.33
N TYR A 7 29.29 11.11 17.81
CA TYR A 7 28.06 11.88 17.58
C TYR A 7 27.53 12.42 18.92
N LYS A 8 27.38 13.75 19.00
CA LYS A 8 26.92 14.48 20.19
C LYS A 8 25.56 15.13 20.05
N GLY A 9 24.84 14.85 18.95
CA GLY A 9 23.51 15.38 18.70
C GLY A 9 22.40 14.66 19.47
N ARG A 10 21.16 14.93 19.12
CA ARG A 10 20.01 14.22 19.66
C ARG A 10 20.07 12.74 19.30
N ASN A 11 19.67 11.90 20.24
CA ASN A 11 19.58 10.47 20.01
C ASN A 11 18.20 10.15 19.44
N TYR A 12 18.07 10.20 18.11
CA TYR A 12 16.80 10.01 17.41
C TYR A 12 16.33 8.57 17.52
N ILE A 13 15.03 8.41 17.79
CA ILE A 13 14.33 7.12 17.85
C ILE A 13 13.64 6.91 16.51
N GLN A 14 14.16 5.98 15.72
CA GLN A 14 13.58 5.60 14.42
C GLN A 14 12.84 4.28 14.53
N MET A 15 11.60 4.24 14.05
CA MET A 15 10.83 3.01 13.92
C MET A 15 10.76 2.59 12.47
N SER A 16 10.83 1.28 12.22
CA SER A 16 10.62 0.68 10.91
C SER A 16 10.01 -0.70 11.04
N THR A 17 9.43 -1.18 9.96
CA THR A 17 8.97 -2.57 9.84
C THR A 17 9.25 -3.08 8.45
N SER A 18 9.65 -4.36 8.36
CA SER A 18 9.73 -5.09 7.09
C SER A 18 8.48 -5.92 6.82
N ASP A 19 7.51 -5.91 7.75
CA ASP A 19 6.21 -6.56 7.56
C ASP A 19 5.26 -5.65 6.79
N ASP A 20 4.22 -6.24 6.19
CA ASP A 20 3.10 -5.47 5.66
C ASP A 20 2.46 -4.68 6.81
N PRO A 21 2.41 -3.34 6.75
CA PRO A 21 1.82 -2.51 7.79
C PRO A 21 0.29 -2.54 7.81
N ALA A 22 -0.34 -3.32 6.95
CA ALA A 22 -1.78 -3.53 6.95
C ALA A 22 -2.13 -4.91 7.52
N LEU A 23 -3.13 -4.92 8.38
CA LEU A 23 -3.74 -6.12 8.95
C LEU A 23 -5.22 -6.16 8.62
N SER A 24 -5.80 -7.37 8.45
CA SER A 24 -7.22 -7.57 8.69
C SER A 24 -7.45 -7.78 10.19
N GLU A 25 -8.61 -7.41 10.71
CA GLU A 25 -8.90 -7.62 12.14
C GLU A 25 -8.75 -9.07 12.61
N SER A 26 -8.96 -10.03 11.70
CA SER A 26 -8.84 -11.47 12.01
C SER A 26 -7.41 -12.01 11.93
N ASP A 27 -6.44 -11.20 11.52
CA ASP A 27 -5.07 -11.65 11.37
C ASP A 27 -4.44 -12.08 12.70
N GLU A 28 -3.78 -13.23 12.68
CA GLU A 28 -3.01 -13.75 13.81
C GLU A 28 -1.55 -13.31 13.77
N ARG A 29 -1.05 -12.89 12.60
CA ARG A 29 0.32 -12.41 12.48
C ARG A 29 0.53 -11.11 13.23
N ALA A 30 1.71 -10.92 13.77
CA ALA A 30 2.15 -9.65 14.33
C ALA A 30 2.87 -8.80 13.28
N ILE A 31 2.77 -7.48 13.43
CA ILE A 31 3.70 -6.54 12.80
C ILE A 31 4.88 -6.36 13.76
N THR A 32 6.07 -6.76 13.32
CA THR A 32 7.30 -6.56 14.10
C THR A 32 7.86 -5.18 13.81
N VAL A 33 8.03 -4.38 14.86
CA VAL A 33 8.59 -3.04 14.77
C VAL A 33 10.03 -3.05 15.26
N ASP A 34 10.94 -2.62 14.38
CA ASP A 34 12.35 -2.42 14.71
C ASP A 34 12.57 -1.00 15.18
N VAL A 35 13.23 -0.85 16.30
CA VAL A 35 13.63 0.43 16.89
C VAL A 35 15.13 0.59 16.73
N LEU A 36 15.56 1.69 16.12
CA LEU A 36 16.95 2.05 15.95
C LEU A 36 17.18 3.45 16.52
N LEU A 37 18.16 3.54 17.43
CA LEU A 37 18.66 4.82 17.93
C LEU A 37 19.81 5.33 17.06
N ALA A 38 19.96 6.65 16.98
CA ALA A 38 21.08 7.26 16.26
C ALA A 38 22.44 6.86 16.86
N THR A 39 22.49 6.64 18.18
CA THR A 39 23.69 6.22 18.90
C THR A 39 23.32 5.32 20.08
N SER A 40 24.29 4.51 20.54
CA SER A 40 24.11 3.67 21.72
C SER A 40 23.84 4.51 22.97
N VAL A 41 23.02 3.99 23.88
CA VAL A 41 22.75 4.66 25.16
C VAL A 41 23.91 4.46 26.14
N GLU A 42 24.19 5.47 26.95
CA GLU A 42 25.22 5.39 27.98
C GLU A 42 24.74 4.64 29.22
N ASN A 43 23.46 4.78 29.54
CA ASN A 43 22.79 4.10 30.65
C ASN A 43 21.56 3.37 30.15
N ASP A 44 21.11 2.39 30.93
CA ASP A 44 19.85 1.71 30.62
C ASP A 44 18.71 2.71 30.45
N ALA A 45 17.95 2.55 29.40
CA ALA A 45 16.85 3.44 29.04
C ALA A 45 15.57 2.65 28.73
N VAL A 46 14.44 3.33 28.89
CA VAL A 46 13.13 2.80 28.52
C VAL A 46 12.46 3.76 27.56
N ILE A 47 11.87 3.21 26.51
CA ILE A 47 11.03 3.94 25.55
C ILE A 47 9.64 3.33 25.58
N ASN A 48 8.62 4.15 25.83
CA ASN A 48 7.23 3.75 25.77
C ASN A 48 6.61 4.20 24.44
N PHE A 49 5.83 3.31 23.84
CA PHE A 49 5.09 3.56 22.61
C PHE A 49 3.59 3.55 22.87
N GLU A 50 2.83 4.23 22.01
CA GLU A 50 1.39 4.29 22.07
C GLU A 50 0.76 4.23 20.69
N LEU A 51 -0.52 3.85 20.65
CA LEU A 51 -1.35 3.83 19.46
C LEU A 51 -2.37 4.97 19.52
N LEU A 52 -2.41 5.81 18.48
CA LEU A 52 -3.41 6.85 18.29
C LEU A 52 -4.51 6.38 17.34
N ASP A 53 -5.72 6.90 17.53
CA ASP A 53 -6.91 6.52 16.76
C ASP A 53 -7.28 5.03 16.91
N ASN A 54 -6.95 4.47 18.05
CA ASN A 54 -7.17 3.08 18.41
C ASN A 54 -8.39 2.90 19.36
N ALA A 55 -9.49 3.60 19.06
CA ALA A 55 -10.73 3.42 19.82
C ALA A 55 -11.18 1.96 19.76
N ASP A 56 -11.78 1.48 20.86
CA ASP A 56 -12.20 0.09 21.05
C ASP A 56 -11.05 -0.93 21.08
N ASP A 57 -9.82 -0.47 21.26
CA ASP A 57 -8.62 -1.31 21.34
C ASP A 57 -8.53 -2.34 20.19
N ILE A 58 -8.63 -1.84 18.96
CA ILE A 58 -8.54 -2.67 17.75
C ILE A 58 -7.17 -3.36 17.67
N LEU A 59 -6.10 -2.62 17.97
CA LEU A 59 -4.74 -3.13 18.07
C LEU A 59 -4.24 -3.07 19.50
N ARG A 60 -3.22 -3.88 19.79
CA ARG A 60 -2.46 -3.82 21.03
C ARG A 60 -0.97 -3.90 20.77
N LEU A 61 -0.19 -3.39 21.70
CA LEU A 61 1.26 -3.53 21.71
C LEU A 61 1.65 -4.70 22.61
N GLU A 62 2.57 -5.52 22.12
CA GLU A 62 3.26 -6.53 22.91
C GLU A 62 4.69 -6.05 23.17
N ASN A 63 5.04 -5.89 24.43
CA ASN A 63 6.30 -5.29 24.87
C ASN A 63 6.49 -3.82 24.44
N GLY A 64 5.42 -3.04 24.50
CA GLY A 64 5.41 -1.62 24.13
C GLY A 64 6.21 -0.69 25.05
N ALA A 65 6.70 -1.21 26.19
CA ALA A 65 7.69 -0.57 27.05
C ALA A 65 9.05 -1.21 26.76
N VAL A 66 9.79 -0.64 25.83
CA VAL A 66 11.03 -1.21 25.31
C VAL A 66 12.19 -0.81 26.17
N GLN A 67 12.98 -1.79 26.64
CA GLN A 67 14.21 -1.56 27.41
C GLN A 67 15.42 -1.65 26.50
N ILE A 68 16.29 -0.64 26.59
CA ILE A 68 17.57 -0.60 25.88
C ILE A 68 18.67 -0.51 26.92
N LYS A 69 19.57 -1.49 26.92
CA LYS A 69 20.66 -1.55 27.86
C LYS A 69 21.81 -0.66 27.45
N ALA A 70 22.58 -0.19 28.45
CA ALA A 70 23.81 0.57 28.23
C ALA A 70 24.70 -0.10 27.17
N GLY A 71 25.15 0.68 26.19
CA GLY A 71 25.93 0.20 25.05
C GLY A 71 25.14 -0.31 23.86
N GLU A 72 23.83 -0.44 23.97
CA GLU A 72 22.94 -0.88 22.89
C GLU A 72 22.21 0.30 22.22
N LYS A 73 21.74 0.10 21.01
CA LYS A 73 20.98 1.09 20.22
C LYS A 73 19.81 0.52 19.45
N THR A 74 19.48 -0.73 19.65
CA THR A 74 18.38 -1.41 18.94
C THR A 74 17.44 -2.08 19.91
N ALA A 75 16.19 -2.18 19.50
CA ALA A 75 15.19 -2.95 20.20
C ALA A 75 14.08 -3.37 19.22
N ARG A 76 13.17 -4.21 19.69
CA ARG A 76 12.09 -4.74 18.86
C ARG A 76 10.86 -4.98 19.72
N PHE A 77 9.69 -4.71 19.17
CA PHE A 77 8.41 -5.04 19.78
C PHE A 77 7.39 -5.41 18.71
N LYS A 78 6.18 -5.78 19.09
CA LYS A 78 5.16 -6.26 18.17
C LYS A 78 3.85 -5.51 18.34
N VAL A 79 3.11 -5.38 17.22
CA VAL A 79 1.74 -4.90 17.18
C VAL A 79 0.85 -6.03 16.69
N LEU A 80 -0.25 -6.28 17.38
CA LEU A 80 -1.18 -7.36 17.08
C LEU A 80 -2.63 -6.85 17.05
N SER A 81 -3.46 -7.50 16.24
CA SER A 81 -4.90 -7.33 16.31
C SER A 81 -5.48 -8.01 17.53
N ASN A 82 -6.44 -7.37 18.17
CA ASN A 82 -7.24 -8.00 19.24
C ASN A 82 -8.36 -8.91 18.69
N ARG A 83 -8.52 -9.00 17.37
CA ARG A 83 -9.41 -9.94 16.69
C ARG A 83 -10.87 -9.85 17.14
N GLN A 84 -11.37 -8.64 17.31
CA GLN A 84 -12.70 -8.36 17.87
C GLN A 84 -13.82 -8.30 16.83
N SER A 85 -13.46 -8.21 15.53
CA SER A 85 -14.41 -8.07 14.40
C SER A 85 -15.39 -6.90 14.55
N LEU A 86 -14.88 -5.75 14.98
CA LEU A 86 -15.67 -4.54 15.24
C LEU A 86 -15.72 -3.58 14.06
N LEU A 87 -14.75 -3.65 13.13
CA LEU A 87 -14.64 -2.68 12.04
C LEU A 87 -15.63 -2.97 10.91
N ASN A 88 -16.31 -1.92 10.46
CA ASN A 88 -17.09 -1.91 9.23
C ASN A 88 -16.30 -1.27 8.08
N ASN A 89 -15.36 -0.41 8.40
CA ASN A 89 -14.52 0.32 7.46
C ASN A 89 -13.05 0.22 7.87
N GLN A 90 -12.16 0.42 6.91
CA GLN A 90 -10.73 0.54 7.17
C GLN A 90 -10.47 1.64 8.20
N ARG A 91 -9.50 1.40 9.06
CA ARG A 91 -9.03 2.40 10.03
C ARG A 91 -7.51 2.50 9.93
N MET A 92 -7.00 3.73 9.94
CA MET A 92 -5.58 3.98 10.10
C MET A 92 -5.29 4.30 11.57
N ILE A 93 -4.35 3.56 12.13
CA ILE A 93 -3.90 3.68 13.52
C ILE A 93 -2.44 4.09 13.50
N THR A 94 -2.10 5.16 14.21
CA THR A 94 -0.73 5.67 14.23
C THR A 94 0.01 5.16 15.45
N LEU A 95 1.15 4.52 15.21
CA LEU A 95 2.11 4.12 16.25
C LEU A 95 3.13 5.23 16.42
N LYS A 96 3.30 5.70 17.65
CA LYS A 96 4.26 6.77 17.98
C LYS A 96 4.96 6.53 19.30
N VAL A 97 6.06 7.24 19.49
CA VAL A 97 6.74 7.32 20.81
C VAL A 97 5.86 8.14 21.75
N LYS A 98 5.59 7.60 22.94
CA LYS A 98 4.86 8.27 24.01
C LYS A 98 5.79 9.07 24.90
N ASP A 99 6.77 8.40 25.50
CA ASP A 99 7.77 8.97 26.37
C ASP A 99 9.04 8.12 26.40
N TYR A 100 10.07 8.65 27.04
CA TYR A 100 11.38 8.01 27.17
C TYR A 100 12.12 8.54 28.38
N THR A 101 13.04 7.74 28.93
CA THR A 101 13.80 8.07 30.13
C THR A 101 15.10 8.84 29.88
N ASP A 102 15.67 8.75 28.68
CA ASP A 102 16.91 9.45 28.33
C ASP A 102 16.59 10.81 27.69
N GLU A 103 17.02 11.89 28.33
CA GLU A 103 16.75 13.28 27.90
C GLU A 103 17.34 13.64 26.53
N ARG A 104 18.35 12.90 26.06
CA ARG A 104 18.93 13.10 24.72
C ARG A 104 18.03 12.57 23.59
N MET A 105 17.13 11.66 23.90
CA MET A 105 16.27 11.04 22.92
C MET A 105 15.28 12.04 22.32
N GLN A 106 14.90 11.77 21.09
CA GLN A 106 13.86 12.49 20.38
C GLN A 106 13.22 11.56 19.34
N PRO A 107 11.89 11.53 19.24
CA PRO A 107 11.22 10.80 18.19
C PRO A 107 11.63 11.31 16.80
N TRP A 108 11.91 10.38 15.87
CA TRP A 108 12.22 10.69 14.48
C TRP A 108 10.98 10.58 13.59
N ASN A 109 10.19 9.53 13.76
CA ASN A 109 9.06 9.23 12.91
C ASN A 109 7.91 8.55 13.67
N GLU A 110 6.81 8.41 12.97
CA GLU A 110 5.64 7.63 13.33
C GLU A 110 5.42 6.55 12.28
N LEU A 111 4.75 5.45 12.63
CA LEU A 111 4.30 4.43 11.68
C LEU A 111 2.79 4.46 11.56
N LYS A 112 2.31 4.49 10.34
CA LYS A 112 0.90 4.40 10.01
C LYS A 112 0.54 2.95 9.71
N LEU A 113 -0.33 2.39 10.55
CA LEU A 113 -0.81 1.02 10.45
C LEU A 113 -2.25 1.05 9.95
N THR A 114 -2.55 0.22 8.98
CA THR A 114 -3.90 0.10 8.45
C THR A 114 -4.55 -1.19 8.95
N VAL A 115 -5.75 -1.08 9.51
CA VAL A 115 -6.56 -2.24 9.86
C VAL A 115 -7.81 -2.26 9.00
N ARG A 116 -8.02 -3.37 8.32
CA ARG A 116 -9.17 -3.57 7.46
C ARG A 116 -10.21 -4.46 8.14
N PRO A 117 -11.50 -4.26 7.82
CA PRO A 117 -12.52 -5.24 8.19
C PRO A 117 -12.15 -6.62 7.64
N ASN A 118 -12.69 -7.66 8.24
CA ASN A 118 -12.49 -9.00 7.72
C ASN A 118 -13.05 -9.08 6.29
N PRO A 119 -12.25 -9.51 5.30
CA PRO A 119 -12.73 -9.63 3.94
C PRO A 119 -13.79 -10.72 3.83
N THR A 120 -14.80 -10.48 3.00
CA THR A 120 -15.86 -11.45 2.74
C THR A 120 -15.67 -12.06 1.36
N LEU A 121 -15.53 -13.38 1.32
CA LEU A 121 -15.49 -14.12 0.06
C LEU A 121 -16.93 -14.27 -0.47
N PRO A 122 -17.22 -13.80 -1.71
CA PRO A 122 -18.53 -14.01 -2.30
C PRO A 122 -18.77 -15.50 -2.61
N ASP A 123 -20.02 -15.95 -2.45
CA ASP A 123 -20.40 -17.29 -2.85
C ASP A 123 -20.35 -17.42 -4.39
N LEU A 124 -19.85 -18.55 -4.87
CA LEU A 124 -19.89 -18.88 -6.27
C LEU A 124 -21.30 -19.27 -6.68
N THR A 125 -21.72 -18.86 -7.88
CA THR A 125 -22.97 -19.32 -8.50
C THR A 125 -22.86 -20.81 -8.88
N GLU A 126 -23.99 -21.47 -9.13
CA GLU A 126 -23.99 -22.87 -9.59
C GLU A 126 -23.19 -23.02 -10.89
N GLN A 127 -23.32 -22.08 -11.82
CA GLN A 127 -22.55 -22.10 -13.07
C GLN A 127 -21.04 -21.95 -12.82
N GLN A 128 -20.64 -21.09 -11.92
CA GLN A 128 -19.22 -20.92 -11.53
C GLN A 128 -18.66 -22.19 -10.90
N ILE A 129 -19.43 -22.87 -10.06
CA ILE A 129 -19.04 -24.16 -9.46
C ILE A 129 -18.84 -25.19 -10.57
N GLU A 130 -19.71 -25.24 -11.58
CA GLU A 130 -19.55 -26.12 -12.75
C GLU A 130 -18.26 -25.80 -13.52
N PHE A 131 -17.94 -24.51 -13.70
CA PHE A 131 -16.68 -24.11 -14.34
C PHE A 131 -15.46 -24.65 -13.57
N VAL A 132 -15.44 -24.48 -12.27
CA VAL A 132 -14.34 -24.93 -11.42
C VAL A 132 -14.16 -26.45 -11.51
N HIS A 133 -15.25 -27.23 -11.48
CA HIS A 133 -15.20 -28.66 -11.69
C HIS A 133 -14.69 -29.01 -13.10
N GLY A 134 -15.14 -28.28 -14.12
CA GLY A 134 -14.71 -28.46 -15.51
C GLY A 134 -13.21 -28.21 -15.71
N TYR A 135 -12.64 -27.25 -15.03
CA TYR A 135 -11.19 -26.99 -15.10
C TYR A 135 -10.37 -28.15 -14.54
N MET A 136 -10.84 -28.81 -13.48
CA MET A 136 -10.21 -29.99 -12.96
C MET A 136 -10.22 -31.15 -13.96
N GLU A 137 -11.35 -31.34 -14.65
CA GLU A 137 -11.50 -32.40 -15.66
C GLU A 137 -10.69 -32.11 -16.93
N LYS A 138 -10.73 -30.89 -17.46
CA LYS A 138 -10.07 -30.51 -18.70
C LYS A 138 -8.58 -30.29 -18.58
N TYR A 139 -8.16 -29.62 -17.49
CA TYR A 139 -6.80 -29.11 -17.34
C TYR A 139 -6.07 -29.74 -16.15
N ARG A 140 -6.72 -30.55 -15.35
CA ARG A 140 -6.25 -31.03 -14.05
C ARG A 140 -5.86 -29.89 -13.11
N LEU A 141 -6.58 -28.77 -13.24
CA LEU A 141 -6.38 -27.56 -12.49
C LEU A 141 -7.40 -27.49 -11.34
N ASN A 142 -6.92 -27.62 -10.11
CA ASN A 142 -7.75 -27.42 -8.93
C ASN A 142 -7.78 -25.93 -8.56
N LEU A 143 -8.72 -25.20 -9.14
CA LEU A 143 -8.82 -23.76 -8.95
C LEU A 143 -9.17 -23.36 -7.51
N ASN A 144 -9.78 -24.27 -6.73
CA ASN A 144 -10.06 -24.02 -5.32
C ASN A 144 -8.80 -23.70 -4.50
N ARG A 145 -7.64 -24.19 -4.91
CA ARG A 145 -6.38 -23.90 -4.23
C ARG A 145 -5.91 -22.46 -4.42
N PHE A 146 -6.40 -21.76 -5.44
CA PHE A 146 -6.09 -20.37 -5.77
C PHE A 146 -7.09 -19.38 -5.16
N MET A 147 -8.16 -19.87 -4.56
CA MET A 147 -9.28 -19.04 -4.10
C MET A 147 -9.40 -19.01 -2.57
N GLY A 148 -10.11 -18.01 -2.08
CA GLY A 148 -10.22 -17.70 -0.65
C GLY A 148 -9.08 -16.80 -0.21
N GLU A 149 -8.67 -16.91 1.04
CA GLU A 149 -7.48 -16.25 1.55
C GLU A 149 -6.24 -17.03 1.09
N VAL A 150 -5.38 -16.37 0.34
CA VAL A 150 -4.14 -16.96 -0.17
C VAL A 150 -2.96 -16.14 0.30
N SER A 151 -2.03 -16.79 0.99
CA SER A 151 -0.84 -16.14 1.55
C SER A 151 0.19 -15.84 0.47
N CYS A 152 0.84 -14.68 0.56
CA CYS A 152 1.87 -14.27 -0.36
C CYS A 152 3.08 -13.67 0.35
N ARG A 153 4.21 -13.75 -0.32
CA ARG A 153 5.43 -13.03 0.00
C ARG A 153 5.71 -12.04 -1.12
N VAL A 154 5.99 -10.80 -0.73
CA VAL A 154 6.23 -9.69 -1.67
C VAL A 154 7.64 -9.17 -1.47
N GLU A 155 8.33 -8.93 -2.57
CA GLU A 155 9.60 -8.23 -2.60
C GLU A 155 9.48 -7.04 -3.54
N VAL A 156 9.71 -5.85 -3.01
CA VAL A 156 9.68 -4.58 -3.74
C VAL A 156 11.06 -3.97 -3.69
N THR A 157 11.71 -3.82 -4.84
CA THR A 157 12.98 -3.11 -4.98
C THR A 157 12.74 -1.84 -5.76
N PHE A 158 12.95 -0.69 -5.15
CA PHE A 158 12.82 0.58 -5.83
C PHE A 158 14.16 1.26 -6.04
N PRO A 159 14.31 1.98 -7.16
CA PRO A 159 15.55 2.68 -7.49
C PRO A 159 15.76 3.87 -6.57
N ALA A 160 17.01 4.33 -6.50
CA ALA A 160 17.31 5.62 -5.90
C ALA A 160 16.69 6.74 -6.76
N ASP A 161 16.03 7.67 -6.09
CA ASP A 161 15.36 8.77 -6.72
C ASP A 161 15.63 10.06 -5.93
N GLU A 162 16.38 10.98 -6.50
CA GLU A 162 16.72 12.24 -5.83
C GLU A 162 15.54 13.19 -5.70
N VAL A 163 14.51 12.99 -6.48
CA VAL A 163 13.36 13.92 -6.60
C VAL A 163 12.04 13.26 -6.21
N GLY A 164 11.99 11.94 -6.16
CA GLY A 164 10.78 11.17 -5.94
C GLY A 164 10.57 10.74 -4.49
N VAL A 165 9.85 9.65 -4.33
CA VAL A 165 9.40 9.13 -3.05
C VAL A 165 10.52 8.49 -2.24
N PHE A 166 11.52 7.93 -2.91
CA PHE A 166 12.61 7.18 -2.30
C PHE A 166 13.96 7.81 -2.62
N SER A 167 14.73 8.15 -1.60
CA SER A 167 16.05 8.78 -1.76
C SER A 167 17.18 7.81 -2.06
N ASP A 168 17.02 6.54 -1.73
CA ASP A 168 18.02 5.50 -1.89
C ASP A 168 17.41 4.23 -2.50
N THR A 169 18.23 3.46 -3.23
CA THR A 169 17.83 2.11 -3.65
C THR A 169 17.58 1.26 -2.43
N GLU A 170 16.39 0.70 -2.35
CA GLU A 170 15.94 -0.07 -1.19
C GLU A 170 15.16 -1.30 -1.65
N THR A 171 15.29 -2.39 -0.92
CA THR A 171 14.45 -3.57 -1.08
C THR A 171 13.65 -3.80 0.18
N ARG A 172 12.34 -3.90 0.03
CA ARG A 172 11.43 -4.29 1.11
C ARG A 172 10.87 -5.68 0.81
N SER A 173 10.86 -6.52 1.83
CA SER A 173 10.22 -7.84 1.76
C SER A 173 9.22 -7.96 2.90
N PHE A 174 8.03 -8.41 2.60
CA PHE A 174 6.99 -8.61 3.59
C PHE A 174 6.07 -9.78 3.22
N GLU A 175 5.37 -10.29 4.21
CA GLU A 175 4.35 -11.30 4.05
C GLU A 175 2.97 -10.66 4.15
N GLY A 176 2.04 -11.14 3.35
CA GLY A 176 0.66 -10.68 3.32
C GLY A 176 -0.26 -11.79 2.85
N LYS A 177 -1.50 -11.42 2.60
CA LYS A 177 -2.49 -12.32 2.00
C LYS A 177 -3.47 -11.53 1.16
N SER A 178 -4.03 -12.21 0.16
CA SER A 178 -5.06 -11.64 -0.70
C SER A 178 -6.32 -12.49 -0.64
N MET A 179 -7.46 -11.84 -0.86
CA MET A 179 -8.71 -12.56 -1.09
C MET A 179 -8.91 -12.71 -2.60
N ILE A 180 -8.98 -13.95 -3.06
CA ILE A 180 -9.06 -14.30 -4.47
C ILE A 180 -10.33 -15.11 -4.73
N THR A 181 -11.04 -14.77 -5.79
CA THR A 181 -12.24 -15.47 -6.24
C THR A 181 -12.22 -15.70 -7.75
N LEU A 182 -13.19 -16.45 -8.24
CA LEU A 182 -13.39 -16.59 -9.68
C LEU A 182 -13.90 -15.27 -10.25
N SER A 183 -13.29 -14.80 -11.33
CA SER A 183 -13.78 -13.64 -12.07
C SER A 183 -15.15 -13.91 -12.68
N GLU A 184 -15.99 -12.89 -12.76
CA GLU A 184 -17.24 -12.93 -13.51
C GLU A 184 -17.02 -13.13 -15.04
N ASN A 185 -15.81 -12.83 -15.50
CA ASN A 185 -15.38 -13.01 -16.89
C ASN A 185 -14.90 -14.44 -17.20
N ALA A 186 -14.80 -15.30 -16.20
CA ALA A 186 -14.45 -16.70 -16.41
C ALA A 186 -15.50 -17.42 -17.24
N THR A 187 -15.06 -18.39 -18.05
CA THR A 187 -15.92 -19.23 -18.88
C THR A 187 -15.59 -20.71 -18.61
N ALA A 188 -16.36 -21.61 -19.22
CA ALA A 188 -16.11 -23.04 -19.10
C ALA A 188 -14.70 -23.48 -19.53
N ASP A 189 -14.07 -22.70 -20.45
CA ASP A 189 -12.74 -22.99 -21.00
C ASP A 189 -11.65 -22.03 -20.51
N ARG A 190 -12.03 -20.94 -19.87
CA ARG A 190 -11.12 -19.87 -19.47
C ARG A 190 -11.17 -19.64 -17.96
N PRO A 191 -10.22 -20.22 -17.21
CA PRO A 191 -10.12 -19.98 -15.78
C PRO A 191 -9.52 -18.61 -15.52
N ILE A 192 -10.37 -17.67 -15.07
CA ILE A 192 -9.98 -16.29 -14.79
C ILE A 192 -10.23 -15.98 -13.33
N LEU A 193 -9.19 -15.52 -12.64
CA LEU A 193 -9.23 -15.12 -11.24
C LEU A 193 -9.39 -13.62 -11.07
N LYS A 194 -9.95 -13.22 -9.95
CA LYS A 194 -10.08 -11.83 -9.49
C LYS A 194 -9.57 -11.72 -8.07
N MET A 195 -8.63 -10.81 -7.84
CA MET A 195 -8.17 -10.45 -6.52
C MET A 195 -9.00 -9.29 -6.00
N ILE A 196 -9.91 -9.57 -5.07
CA ILE A 196 -10.89 -8.60 -4.57
C ILE A 196 -10.42 -7.81 -3.36
N ASP A 197 -9.38 -8.27 -2.69
CA ASP A 197 -8.77 -7.58 -1.56
C ASP A 197 -7.26 -7.81 -1.58
N ASN A 198 -6.51 -6.72 -1.34
CA ASN A 198 -5.05 -6.71 -1.27
C ASN A 198 -4.35 -7.43 -2.44
N PRO A 199 -4.65 -7.08 -3.69
CA PRO A 199 -4.06 -7.75 -4.84
C PRO A 199 -2.54 -7.71 -4.79
N MET A 200 -1.91 -8.85 -5.08
CA MET A 200 -0.46 -9.05 -5.04
C MET A 200 0.21 -8.72 -3.70
N GLY A 201 -0.57 -8.51 -2.64
CA GLY A 201 -0.05 -8.09 -1.34
C GLY A 201 0.48 -6.67 -1.29
N ILE A 202 0.24 -5.84 -2.30
CA ILE A 202 0.87 -4.52 -2.46
C ILE A 202 -0.03 -3.33 -2.20
N THR A 203 -1.25 -3.53 -1.70
CA THR A 203 -2.17 -2.40 -1.47
C THR A 203 -1.58 -1.36 -0.53
N SER A 204 -0.92 -1.78 0.54
CA SER A 204 -0.26 -0.86 1.48
C SER A 204 0.88 -0.07 0.82
N PHE A 205 1.65 -0.72 -0.05
CA PHE A 205 2.71 -0.07 -0.82
C PHE A 205 2.13 0.96 -1.78
N LEU A 206 1.08 0.61 -2.53
CA LEU A 206 0.40 1.54 -3.44
C LEU A 206 -0.21 2.72 -2.67
N TRP A 207 -0.78 2.47 -1.50
CA TRP A 207 -1.32 3.51 -0.63
C TRP A 207 -0.23 4.46 -0.11
N GLU A 208 0.93 3.95 0.27
CA GLU A 208 2.08 4.75 0.68
C GLU A 208 2.55 5.68 -0.45
N ILE A 209 2.75 5.13 -1.66
CA ILE A 209 3.14 5.92 -2.84
C ILE A 209 2.09 6.99 -3.14
N TYR A 210 0.82 6.61 -3.17
CA TYR A 210 -0.26 7.55 -3.43
C TYR A 210 -0.26 8.72 -2.44
N ARG A 211 -0.12 8.45 -1.14
CA ARG A 211 -0.08 9.50 -0.13
C ARG A 211 1.10 10.43 -0.31
N LYS A 212 2.29 9.88 -0.51
CA LYS A 212 3.52 10.66 -0.69
C LYS A 212 3.48 11.55 -1.93
N GLU A 213 2.82 11.09 -2.98
CA GLU A 213 2.64 11.86 -4.21
C GLU A 213 1.51 12.88 -4.14
N THR A 214 0.60 12.77 -3.21
CA THR A 214 -0.61 13.60 -3.13
C THR A 214 -0.74 14.32 -1.79
N VAL A 215 -1.41 13.72 -0.85
CA VAL A 215 -1.83 14.36 0.41
C VAL A 215 -0.68 14.64 1.39
N GLU A 216 0.45 14.00 1.21
CA GLU A 216 1.68 14.21 1.98
C GLU A 216 2.75 14.98 1.17
N ASN A 217 2.44 15.40 -0.06
CA ASN A 217 3.36 16.12 -0.91
C ASN A 217 3.39 17.60 -0.55
N GLU A 218 4.50 18.08 -0.01
CA GLU A 218 4.67 19.47 0.44
C GLU A 218 4.59 20.50 -0.69
N PHE A 219 4.82 20.10 -1.94
CA PHE A 219 4.65 20.99 -3.10
C PHE A 219 3.18 21.26 -3.41
N TRP A 220 2.26 20.42 -2.95
CA TRP A 220 0.83 20.56 -3.14
C TRP A 220 0.12 21.02 -1.86
N ILE A 221 0.57 20.52 -0.73
CA ILE A 221 -0.07 20.76 0.58
C ILE A 221 0.72 21.83 1.33
N PHE A 222 0.32 23.08 1.16
CA PHE A 222 0.87 24.24 1.83
C PHE A 222 -0.24 25.26 2.09
N GLU A 223 0.00 26.19 3.01
CA GLU A 223 -0.97 27.23 3.37
C GLU A 223 -1.38 28.06 2.13
N GLY A 224 -2.68 28.17 1.90
CA GLY A 224 -3.25 28.87 0.73
C GLY A 224 -3.32 28.01 -0.54
N SER A 225 -2.90 26.77 -0.49
CA SER A 225 -3.03 25.84 -1.61
C SER A 225 -4.49 25.47 -1.90
N LYS A 226 -4.83 25.36 -3.18
CA LYS A 226 -6.15 24.86 -3.60
C LYS A 226 -6.41 23.41 -3.14
N TYR A 227 -5.36 22.59 -2.99
CA TYR A 227 -5.48 21.25 -2.42
C TYR A 227 -5.91 21.28 -0.96
N VAL A 228 -5.39 22.19 -0.17
CA VAL A 228 -5.82 22.37 1.22
C VAL A 228 -7.29 22.78 1.28
N SER A 229 -7.72 23.69 0.43
CA SER A 229 -9.14 24.08 0.32
C SER A 229 -10.04 22.90 -0.07
N MET A 230 -9.59 22.06 -1.00
CA MET A 230 -10.28 20.82 -1.37
C MET A 230 -10.41 19.87 -0.18
N MET A 231 -9.31 19.60 0.52
CA MET A 231 -9.29 18.67 1.65
C MET A 231 -10.22 19.15 2.79
N GLU A 232 -10.24 20.43 3.07
CA GLU A 232 -11.18 21.03 4.03
C GLU A 232 -12.64 20.87 3.57
N ALA A 233 -12.91 21.14 2.30
CA ALA A 233 -14.25 21.08 1.74
C ALA A 233 -14.87 19.67 1.79
N ILE A 234 -14.08 18.64 1.59
CA ILE A 234 -14.55 17.25 1.63
C ILE A 234 -14.42 16.61 3.02
N GLY A 235 -13.91 17.34 4.01
CA GLY A 235 -13.70 16.81 5.35
C GLY A 235 -12.68 15.66 5.36
N TYR A 236 -11.57 15.84 4.63
CA TYR A 236 -10.53 14.81 4.57
C TYR A 236 -10.01 14.46 5.97
N ASP A 237 -10.03 13.17 6.27
CA ASP A 237 -9.49 12.62 7.51
C ASP A 237 -8.80 11.31 7.18
N MET A 238 -7.47 11.34 7.13
CA MET A 238 -6.66 10.18 6.75
C MET A 238 -6.97 8.94 7.59
N SER A 239 -7.33 9.11 8.87
CA SER A 239 -7.68 7.98 9.75
C SER A 239 -8.98 7.27 9.36
N LYS A 240 -9.82 7.91 8.55
CA LYS A 240 -11.14 7.40 8.12
C LYS A 240 -11.23 7.12 6.63
N GLU A 241 -10.30 7.63 5.83
CA GLU A 241 -10.32 7.37 4.40
C GLU A 241 -10.06 5.91 4.09
N VAL A 242 -10.73 5.40 3.07
CA VAL A 242 -10.56 4.03 2.58
C VAL A 242 -9.97 4.09 1.18
N PHE A 243 -8.80 3.48 1.03
CA PHE A 243 -8.14 3.23 -0.24
C PHE A 243 -8.20 1.72 -0.50
N SER A 244 -8.75 1.33 -1.62
CA SER A 244 -8.82 -0.07 -2.00
C SER A 244 -8.42 -0.29 -3.44
N VAL A 245 -7.95 -1.50 -3.72
CA VAL A 245 -7.48 -1.91 -5.03
C VAL A 245 -8.02 -3.30 -5.34
N VAL A 246 -8.48 -3.48 -6.55
CA VAL A 246 -8.93 -4.76 -7.10
C VAL A 246 -8.13 -5.04 -8.36
N LEU A 247 -7.79 -6.31 -8.59
CA LEU A 247 -7.17 -6.75 -9.83
C LEU A 247 -7.97 -7.92 -10.41
N ASP A 248 -8.63 -7.67 -11.52
CA ASP A 248 -9.42 -8.66 -12.25
C ASP A 248 -8.66 -9.21 -13.47
N ASN A 249 -9.28 -10.14 -14.17
CA ASN A 249 -8.82 -10.68 -15.43
C ASN A 249 -7.45 -11.39 -15.37
N LEU A 250 -7.21 -12.11 -14.29
CA LEU A 250 -6.04 -12.98 -14.18
C LEU A 250 -6.34 -14.32 -14.84
N GLU A 251 -6.05 -14.45 -16.13
CA GLU A 251 -6.34 -15.66 -16.90
C GLU A 251 -5.21 -16.69 -16.78
N LEU A 252 -5.53 -17.84 -16.21
CA LEU A 252 -4.60 -18.96 -16.14
C LEU A 252 -4.53 -19.68 -17.49
N LEU A 253 -3.32 -19.99 -17.93
CA LEU A 253 -3.04 -20.75 -19.15
C LEU A 253 -2.44 -22.11 -18.74
N PRO A 254 -3.28 -23.11 -18.46
CA PRO A 254 -2.83 -24.37 -17.83
C PRO A 254 -1.82 -25.14 -18.64
N ASP A 255 -1.91 -25.13 -19.98
CA ASP A 255 -0.98 -25.85 -20.86
C ASP A 255 0.43 -25.23 -20.84
N GLU A 256 0.54 -23.96 -20.50
CA GLU A 256 1.82 -23.24 -20.45
C GLU A 256 2.36 -23.10 -19.03
N GLY A 257 1.52 -23.29 -18.00
CA GLY A 257 1.88 -23.01 -16.61
C GLY A 257 2.11 -21.52 -16.34
N THR A 258 1.51 -20.64 -17.15
CA THR A 258 1.59 -19.18 -17.07
C THR A 258 0.21 -18.57 -16.87
N PHE A 259 0.17 -17.28 -16.60
CA PHE A 259 -1.07 -16.52 -16.58
C PHE A 259 -0.85 -15.09 -17.07
N SER A 260 -1.90 -14.51 -17.63
CA SER A 260 -1.93 -13.13 -18.09
C SER A 260 -2.44 -12.22 -16.97
N PHE A 261 -1.75 -11.10 -16.72
CA PHE A 261 -2.12 -10.11 -15.72
C PHE A 261 -1.94 -8.67 -16.19
N VAL A 262 -1.44 -8.48 -17.40
CA VAL A 262 -1.28 -7.18 -18.06
C VAL A 262 -2.47 -6.94 -18.98
N GLY A 263 -2.97 -5.73 -18.99
CA GLY A 263 -4.09 -5.36 -19.83
C GLY A 263 -4.22 -3.86 -20.01
N PRO A 264 -5.21 -3.41 -20.78
CA PRO A 264 -5.43 -2.00 -21.01
C PRO A 264 -5.89 -1.28 -19.73
N THR A 265 -5.31 -0.11 -19.49
CA THR A 265 -5.71 0.80 -18.40
C THR A 265 -5.48 2.24 -18.85
N LEU A 266 -6.00 3.20 -18.08
CA LEU A 266 -5.76 4.62 -18.33
C LEU A 266 -4.59 5.10 -17.46
N ASN A 267 -3.72 5.92 -18.04
CA ASN A 267 -2.65 6.59 -17.31
C ASN A 267 -3.12 7.94 -16.75
N LEU A 268 -2.18 8.68 -16.15
CA LEU A 268 -2.41 10.01 -15.58
C LEU A 268 -3.01 11.04 -16.56
N TRP A 269 -2.77 10.87 -17.85
CA TRP A 269 -3.25 11.77 -18.92
C TRP A 269 -4.47 11.24 -19.68
N ASP A 270 -5.20 10.27 -19.10
CA ASP A 270 -6.35 9.60 -19.74
C ASP A 270 -6.00 8.89 -21.06
N GLU A 271 -4.75 8.52 -21.25
CA GLU A 271 -4.31 7.72 -22.39
C GLU A 271 -4.42 6.23 -22.08
N GLU A 272 -4.92 5.45 -23.03
CA GLU A 272 -4.94 4.00 -22.89
C GLU A 272 -3.55 3.41 -23.09
N ILE A 273 -3.09 2.66 -22.11
CA ILE A 273 -1.81 1.96 -22.10
C ILE A 273 -1.96 0.52 -21.65
N GLU A 274 -1.01 -0.33 -22.01
CA GLU A 274 -0.87 -1.67 -21.46
C GLU A 274 -0.07 -1.61 -20.15
N SER A 275 -0.70 -1.96 -19.05
CA SER A 275 -0.10 -2.00 -17.72
C SER A 275 -0.86 -2.98 -16.82
N LEU A 276 -0.74 -2.85 -15.52
CA LEU A 276 -1.57 -3.61 -14.58
C LEU A 276 -2.91 -2.89 -14.41
N PRO A 277 -4.02 -3.52 -14.82
CA PRO A 277 -5.33 -2.88 -14.83
C PRO A 277 -5.97 -2.87 -13.44
N PHE A 278 -5.27 -2.32 -12.45
CA PHE A 278 -5.83 -2.13 -11.12
C PHE A 278 -7.04 -1.21 -11.16
N GLU A 279 -8.10 -1.63 -10.48
CA GLU A 279 -9.25 -0.80 -10.20
C GLU A 279 -9.10 -0.18 -8.81
N TYR A 280 -8.88 1.13 -8.77
CA TYR A 280 -8.70 1.89 -7.54
C TYR A 280 -10.00 2.47 -7.05
N SER A 281 -10.15 2.54 -5.73
CA SER A 281 -11.25 3.21 -5.06
C SER A 281 -10.70 4.00 -3.88
N PHE A 282 -11.08 5.27 -3.77
CA PHE A 282 -10.63 6.15 -2.69
C PHE A 282 -11.76 7.07 -2.25
N THR A 283 -12.16 6.97 -0.99
CA THR A 283 -13.34 7.66 -0.46
C THR A 283 -13.26 9.18 -0.58
N ALA A 284 -12.10 9.78 -0.38
CA ALA A 284 -11.92 11.22 -0.54
C ALA A 284 -12.13 11.67 -1.99
N TRP A 285 -11.60 10.91 -2.95
CA TRP A 285 -11.83 11.17 -4.37
C TRP A 285 -13.31 11.03 -4.74
N GLU A 286 -13.99 10.02 -4.23
CA GLU A 286 -15.41 9.81 -4.49
C GLU A 286 -16.25 11.00 -4.00
N ARG A 287 -15.95 11.55 -2.81
CA ARG A 287 -16.64 12.75 -2.30
C ARG A 287 -16.35 13.98 -3.15
N TRP A 288 -15.11 14.18 -3.55
CA TRP A 288 -14.71 15.31 -4.40
C TRP A 288 -15.37 15.26 -5.76
N LYS A 289 -15.34 14.08 -6.41
CA LYS A 289 -16.02 13.84 -7.68
C LYS A 289 -17.53 14.06 -7.58
N LYS A 290 -18.15 13.61 -6.51
CA LYS A 290 -19.58 13.82 -6.28
C LYS A 290 -19.93 15.29 -6.19
N MET A 291 -19.13 16.11 -5.51
CA MET A 291 -19.30 17.57 -5.48
C MET A 291 -19.23 18.16 -6.89
N ALA A 292 -18.30 17.72 -7.71
CA ALA A 292 -18.22 18.15 -9.12
C ALA A 292 -19.48 17.78 -9.90
N ASP A 293 -19.92 16.53 -9.79
CA ASP A 293 -21.09 16.01 -10.50
C ASP A 293 -22.40 16.74 -10.10
N GLU A 294 -22.47 17.23 -8.89
CA GLU A 294 -23.59 18.02 -8.37
C GLU A 294 -23.47 19.53 -8.65
N GLY A 295 -22.47 19.97 -9.40
CA GLY A 295 -22.23 21.37 -9.72
C GLY A 295 -21.73 22.21 -8.54
N GLY A 296 -21.05 21.58 -7.58
CA GLY A 296 -20.56 22.23 -6.38
C GLY A 296 -19.47 23.27 -6.62
N THR A 297 -19.35 24.20 -5.70
CA THR A 297 -18.32 25.22 -5.67
C THR A 297 -17.67 25.29 -4.29
N ILE A 298 -16.43 25.73 -4.23
CA ILE A 298 -15.72 25.99 -2.97
C ILE A 298 -15.00 27.34 -3.04
N LEU A 299 -14.64 27.88 -1.89
CA LEU A 299 -13.77 29.04 -1.80
C LEU A 299 -12.31 28.60 -1.85
N VAL A 300 -11.54 29.21 -2.75
CA VAL A 300 -10.10 29.01 -2.88
C VAL A 300 -9.38 30.35 -2.78
N GLN A 301 -8.14 30.31 -2.34
CA GLN A 301 -7.30 31.48 -2.27
C GLN A 301 -6.67 31.80 -3.62
N GLU A 302 -6.87 33.02 -4.11
CA GLU A 302 -6.16 33.60 -5.25
C GLU A 302 -5.51 34.92 -4.85
N GLY A 303 -4.19 34.92 -4.69
CA GLY A 303 -3.48 36.03 -4.12
C GLY A 303 -3.95 36.32 -2.69
N ASP A 304 -4.38 37.55 -2.44
CA ASP A 304 -4.91 37.99 -1.12
C ASP A 304 -6.43 37.79 -0.99
N ASN A 305 -7.09 37.27 -2.01
CA ASN A 305 -8.54 37.16 -2.07
C ASN A 305 -9.00 35.70 -2.01
N MET A 306 -10.17 35.50 -1.40
CA MET A 306 -10.91 34.26 -1.48
C MET A 306 -11.93 34.36 -2.62
N VAL A 307 -11.87 33.44 -3.57
CA VAL A 307 -12.76 33.38 -4.73
C VAL A 307 -13.53 32.09 -4.79
N GLU A 308 -14.74 32.13 -5.31
CA GLU A 308 -15.55 30.94 -5.56
C GLU A 308 -15.06 30.25 -6.83
N ALA A 309 -14.80 28.95 -6.74
CA ALA A 309 -14.37 28.13 -7.86
C ALA A 309 -15.26 26.90 -8.03
N SER A 310 -15.58 26.55 -9.26
CA SER A 310 -16.28 25.30 -9.59
C SER A 310 -15.38 24.10 -9.31
N VAL A 311 -15.92 23.10 -8.62
CA VAL A 311 -15.18 21.87 -8.35
C VAL A 311 -14.78 21.16 -9.65
N SER A 312 -15.66 21.16 -10.66
CA SER A 312 -15.33 20.59 -11.97
C SER A 312 -14.12 21.30 -12.62
N ASP A 313 -14.08 22.62 -12.57
CA ASP A 313 -12.95 23.40 -13.11
C ASP A 313 -11.66 23.13 -12.35
N LEU A 314 -11.75 23.00 -11.03
CA LEU A 314 -10.59 22.64 -10.20
C LEU A 314 -10.02 21.27 -10.56
N ILE A 315 -10.88 20.28 -10.81
CA ILE A 315 -10.44 18.95 -11.26
C ILE A 315 -9.75 19.05 -12.63
N GLU A 316 -10.28 19.82 -13.55
CA GLU A 316 -9.66 20.04 -14.87
C GLU A 316 -8.28 20.74 -14.76
N GLU A 317 -8.11 21.61 -13.79
CA GLU A 317 -6.82 22.24 -13.47
C GLU A 317 -5.80 21.27 -12.84
N GLY A 318 -6.23 20.05 -12.47
CA GLY A 318 -5.39 19.07 -11.82
C GLY A 318 -5.50 19.02 -10.28
N ILE A 319 -6.46 19.76 -9.69
CA ILE A 319 -6.76 19.67 -8.24
C ILE A 319 -7.65 18.45 -8.02
N THR A 320 -7.02 17.32 -7.85
CA THR A 320 -7.68 16.01 -7.85
C THR A 320 -7.03 15.04 -6.86
N LEU A 321 -7.83 14.09 -6.39
CA LEU A 321 -7.37 12.94 -5.60
C LEU A 321 -7.64 11.63 -6.35
N ASN A 322 -7.82 11.69 -7.67
CA ASN A 322 -8.06 10.50 -8.47
C ASN A 322 -6.84 9.56 -8.40
N PRO A 323 -7.03 8.32 -7.90
CA PRO A 323 -5.93 7.36 -7.79
C PRO A 323 -5.26 6.97 -9.12
N VAL A 324 -5.85 7.32 -10.25
CA VAL A 324 -5.22 7.11 -11.57
C VAL A 324 -3.85 7.75 -11.69
N CYS A 325 -3.53 8.75 -10.84
CA CYS A 325 -2.21 9.34 -10.77
C CYS A 325 -1.08 8.35 -10.42
N LEU A 326 -1.42 7.17 -9.89
CA LEU A 326 -0.46 6.09 -9.70
C LEU A 326 0.02 5.46 -11.00
N VAL A 327 -0.74 5.62 -12.08
CA VAL A 327 -0.39 5.07 -13.40
C VAL A 327 0.29 6.16 -14.21
N TYR A 328 1.61 6.11 -14.29
CA TYR A 328 2.41 7.10 -15.01
C TYR A 328 2.61 6.71 -16.46
N SER A 329 3.21 5.54 -16.70
CA SER A 329 3.44 5.04 -18.04
C SER A 329 3.18 3.54 -18.11
N SER A 330 3.43 2.95 -19.28
CA SER A 330 3.35 1.50 -19.44
C SER A 330 4.48 0.78 -18.70
N ILE A 331 4.35 -0.54 -18.59
CA ILE A 331 5.42 -1.40 -18.07
C ILE A 331 6.44 -1.80 -19.15
N ASP A 332 6.38 -1.18 -20.32
CA ASP A 332 7.27 -1.47 -21.45
C ASP A 332 8.71 -1.04 -21.18
N GLU A 333 9.65 -1.75 -21.77
CA GLU A 333 11.09 -1.47 -21.65
C GLU A 333 11.49 -0.13 -22.27
N ASP A 334 10.70 0.39 -23.19
CA ASP A 334 10.98 1.57 -23.99
C ASP A 334 10.70 2.93 -23.31
N ASN A 335 10.50 2.94 -22.00
CA ASN A 335 10.35 4.21 -21.29
C ASN A 335 11.70 4.93 -21.18
N TRP A 336 11.85 6.00 -21.95
CA TRP A 336 13.09 6.78 -22.05
C TRP A 336 13.47 7.53 -20.76
N GLU A 337 12.52 7.70 -19.82
CA GLU A 337 12.76 8.38 -18.55
C GLU A 337 13.43 7.48 -17.51
N ASN A 338 13.36 6.16 -17.69
CA ASN A 338 13.84 5.18 -16.74
C ASN A 338 15.10 4.45 -17.18
N GLU A 339 15.87 3.97 -16.22
CA GLU A 339 17.07 3.16 -16.47
C GLU A 339 16.68 1.76 -16.96
N PRO A 340 17.09 1.35 -18.17
CA PRO A 340 16.77 0.02 -18.70
C PRO A 340 17.26 -1.14 -17.82
N SER A 341 18.31 -0.93 -17.03
CA SER A 341 18.87 -1.95 -16.14
C SER A 341 17.92 -2.33 -14.98
N ASP A 342 16.96 -1.48 -14.66
CA ASP A 342 15.98 -1.72 -13.61
C ASP A 342 14.74 -2.46 -14.13
N TRP A 343 14.61 -2.58 -15.45
CA TRP A 343 13.48 -3.29 -16.05
C TRP A 343 13.60 -4.80 -15.87
N ILE A 344 12.48 -5.43 -15.56
CA ILE A 344 12.33 -6.89 -15.55
C ILE A 344 11.14 -7.29 -16.40
N GLU A 345 11.23 -8.42 -17.07
CA GLU A 345 10.15 -8.90 -17.93
C GLU A 345 8.89 -9.22 -17.10
N PRO A 346 7.72 -8.66 -17.46
CA PRO A 346 6.47 -9.04 -16.83
C PRO A 346 6.17 -10.53 -17.06
N LYS A 347 6.07 -11.30 -15.99
CA LYS A 347 5.80 -12.74 -16.02
C LYS A 347 4.81 -13.13 -14.94
N GLY A 348 3.88 -14.02 -15.30
CA GLY A 348 3.05 -14.75 -14.37
C GLY A 348 3.23 -16.24 -14.59
N MET A 349 3.52 -16.98 -13.52
CA MET A 349 3.74 -18.41 -13.55
C MET A 349 3.04 -19.11 -12.40
N PHE A 350 2.59 -20.32 -12.62
CA PHE A 350 2.03 -21.15 -11.56
C PHE A 350 2.40 -22.62 -11.71
N ASN A 351 2.35 -23.33 -10.62
CA ASN A 351 2.43 -24.78 -10.53
C ASN A 351 1.44 -25.25 -9.46
N GLU A 352 1.53 -26.49 -9.02
CA GLU A 352 0.63 -27.06 -8.02
C GLU A 352 0.75 -26.43 -6.62
N LYS A 353 1.85 -25.72 -6.34
CA LYS A 353 2.17 -25.17 -5.01
C LYS A 353 2.23 -23.66 -4.97
N THR A 354 2.59 -23.03 -6.07
CA THR A 354 2.87 -21.59 -6.10
C THR A 354 2.22 -20.90 -7.29
N PHE A 355 1.99 -19.61 -7.12
CA PHE A 355 1.43 -18.72 -8.10
C PHE A 355 2.20 -17.41 -7.98
N SER A 356 2.96 -17.04 -9.01
CA SER A 356 3.92 -15.94 -8.87
C SER A 356 3.87 -14.92 -10.00
N PHE A 357 4.13 -13.68 -9.64
CA PHE A 357 4.22 -12.53 -10.53
C PHE A 357 5.59 -11.91 -10.42
N GLN A 358 6.07 -11.36 -11.53
CA GLN A 358 7.12 -10.36 -11.51
C GLN A 358 6.83 -9.30 -12.57
N PHE A 359 7.11 -8.05 -12.27
CA PHE A 359 6.94 -6.96 -13.22
C PHE A 359 7.72 -5.72 -12.81
N PRO A 360 8.11 -4.88 -13.79
CA PRO A 360 8.61 -3.55 -13.52
C PRO A 360 7.40 -2.63 -13.31
N TRP A 361 7.48 -1.74 -12.36
CA TRP A 361 6.43 -0.76 -12.15
C TRP A 361 6.99 0.65 -12.26
N ASP A 362 6.44 1.39 -13.21
CA ASP A 362 6.77 2.78 -13.44
C ASP A 362 5.65 3.66 -12.86
N HIS A 363 5.94 4.26 -11.72
CA HIS A 363 5.00 5.16 -11.05
C HIS A 363 5.39 6.63 -11.27
N VAL A 364 4.46 7.53 -10.98
CA VAL A 364 4.68 8.97 -11.12
C VAL A 364 5.92 9.43 -10.34
N ASN A 365 6.72 10.30 -10.95
CA ASN A 365 7.99 10.83 -10.42
C ASN A 365 9.07 9.79 -10.08
N SER A 366 8.97 8.59 -10.62
CA SER A 366 10.04 7.60 -10.51
C SER A 366 11.16 7.90 -11.52
N LEU A 367 12.42 7.75 -11.12
CA LEU A 367 13.59 7.82 -12.00
C LEU A 367 14.05 6.45 -12.50
N GLY A 368 13.32 5.40 -12.20
CA GLY A 368 13.62 4.05 -12.64
C GLY A 368 12.43 3.14 -12.39
N TYR A 369 12.53 1.90 -12.86
CA TYR A 369 11.49 0.92 -12.61
C TYR A 369 11.59 0.38 -11.19
N THR A 370 10.48 0.41 -10.47
CA THR A 370 10.33 -0.38 -9.25
C THR A 370 10.13 -1.84 -9.65
N GLN A 371 10.94 -2.74 -9.13
CA GLN A 371 10.81 -4.17 -9.40
C GLN A 371 9.93 -4.80 -8.33
N ILE A 372 8.86 -5.46 -8.74
CA ILE A 372 7.94 -6.14 -7.84
C ILE A 372 7.93 -7.63 -8.14
N ARG A 373 8.12 -8.44 -7.10
CA ARG A 373 8.06 -9.90 -7.16
C ARG A 373 7.14 -10.39 -6.06
N VAL A 374 6.16 -11.18 -6.46
CA VAL A 374 5.14 -11.72 -5.57
C VAL A 374 5.06 -13.23 -5.74
N THR A 375 5.06 -13.97 -4.66
CA THR A 375 4.85 -15.42 -4.68
C THR A 375 3.73 -15.76 -3.70
N TYR A 376 2.67 -16.36 -4.23
CA TYR A 376 1.61 -16.96 -3.44
C TYR A 376 1.92 -18.41 -3.15
N THR A 377 1.63 -18.83 -1.92
CA THR A 377 1.59 -20.23 -1.56
C THR A 377 0.14 -20.69 -1.63
N LEU A 378 -0.15 -21.61 -2.54
CA LEU A 378 -1.50 -22.09 -2.76
C LEU A 378 -2.05 -22.84 -1.55
N ASN A 379 -3.37 -22.78 -1.36
CA ASN A 379 -4.07 -23.55 -0.33
C ASN A 379 -3.97 -25.07 -0.62
N GLU A 380 -3.99 -25.88 0.44
CA GLU A 380 -3.97 -27.34 0.33
C GLU A 380 -5.33 -27.94 -0.05
#